data_b764064d0e274a0d5f9e68c7796d7959
#
_entry.id   b764064d0e274a0d5f9e68c7796d7959
#
_cell.length_a   1.000
_cell.length_b   1.000
_cell.length_c   1.000
_cell.angle_alpha   90.00
_cell.angle_beta   90.00
_cell.angle_gamma   90.00
#
_symmetry.space_group_name_H-M   'P 1'
#
loop_
_entity.id
_entity.type
_entity.pdbx_description
1 polymer ?
#
loop_
_entity_poly.entity_id
_entity_poly.type
_entity_poly.pdbx_seq_one_letter_code
_entity_poly.pdbx_strand_id
1 'polypeptide(L)'
;MANSFSWKTKFKSIIIVDGELFANEYSIKLFITPYTANLKEQTEYFDRLKNLFEMVFANTITTWRDDPLYHILQKSSSNRFIELPKPPYDQIMAAVCFCKANAILDSNITVNKLELSSWQGDGITYSVDKDSKELILLDTPNWFSKKYESFDPWWLRADTATYDRELDKGIYTGHFSWNNKIPVDKKHETHAKIFEFNPKVLDGGKNKNK
;
A
#
# COMPACT_ATOMS: atom_id res chain seq x y z
N MET A 1 -26.19 2.22 -20.17
CA MET A 1 -25.76 1.92 -18.79
C MET A 1 -24.40 1.27 -18.90
N ALA A 2 -23.42 1.74 -18.14
CA ALA A 2 -22.12 1.09 -18.10
C ALA A 2 -22.24 -0.24 -17.33
N ASN A 3 -21.66 -1.30 -17.86
CA ASN A 3 -21.73 -2.61 -17.23
C ASN A 3 -20.80 -2.68 -16.03
N SER A 4 -21.30 -3.10 -14.88
CA SER A 4 -20.48 -3.42 -13.72
C SER A 4 -19.63 -4.64 -14.01
N PHE A 5 -18.38 -4.64 -13.50
CA PHE A 5 -17.46 -5.76 -13.65
C PHE A 5 -16.72 -6.03 -12.34
N SER A 6 -16.03 -7.16 -12.28
CA SER A 6 -15.16 -7.46 -11.15
C SER A 6 -13.72 -7.67 -11.60
N TRP A 7 -12.79 -7.19 -10.78
CA TRP A 7 -11.36 -7.39 -10.98
C TRP A 7 -10.74 -8.07 -9.76
N LYS A 8 -9.81 -8.98 -10.03
CA LYS A 8 -9.06 -9.68 -8.98
C LYS A 8 -7.59 -9.34 -9.12
N THR A 9 -6.95 -9.08 -8.00
CA THR A 9 -5.51 -8.88 -7.92
C THR A 9 -4.95 -9.47 -6.63
N LYS A 10 -3.63 -9.54 -6.56
CA LYS A 10 -2.89 -9.97 -5.37
C LYS A 10 -1.70 -9.06 -5.15
N PHE A 11 -1.31 -8.89 -3.90
CA PHE A 11 -0.05 -8.27 -3.55
C PHE A 11 0.56 -8.89 -2.30
N LYS A 12 1.87 -8.81 -2.19
CA LYS A 12 2.63 -9.29 -1.04
C LYS A 12 3.06 -8.12 -0.18
N SER A 13 3.00 -8.30 1.13
CA SER A 13 3.44 -7.34 2.12
C SER A 13 4.04 -8.09 3.31
N ILE A 14 4.85 -7.41 4.10
CA ILE A 14 5.18 -7.84 5.45
C ILE A 14 4.24 -7.09 6.38
N ILE A 15 3.63 -7.78 7.34
CA ILE A 15 2.81 -7.15 8.37
C ILE A 15 3.55 -7.17 9.71
N ILE A 16 3.36 -6.13 10.50
CA ILE A 16 3.84 -6.07 11.89
C ILE A 16 2.62 -6.13 12.80
N VAL A 17 2.56 -7.16 13.61
CA VAL A 17 1.51 -7.37 14.60
C VAL A 17 2.15 -7.78 15.91
N ASP A 18 1.85 -7.06 16.99
CA ASP A 18 2.33 -7.33 18.35
C ASP A 18 3.88 -7.45 18.46
N GLY A 19 4.59 -6.64 17.66
CA GLY A 19 6.05 -6.61 17.63
C GLY A 19 6.69 -7.74 16.83
N GLU A 20 5.93 -8.51 16.08
CA GLU A 20 6.42 -9.60 15.24
C GLU A 20 6.18 -9.31 13.75
N LEU A 21 7.07 -9.85 12.89
CA LEU A 21 7.03 -9.70 11.44
C LEU A 21 6.48 -10.96 10.79
N PHE A 22 5.44 -10.81 9.98
CA PHE A 22 4.86 -11.91 9.22
C PHE A 22 4.84 -11.58 7.72
N ALA A 23 5.29 -12.53 6.90
CA ALA A 23 5.04 -12.45 5.47
C ALA A 23 3.55 -12.71 5.20
N ASN A 24 2.94 -11.87 4.36
CA ASN A 24 1.54 -12.03 3.99
C ASN A 24 1.34 -11.79 2.48
N GLU A 25 0.37 -12.49 1.89
CA GLU A 25 -0.14 -12.24 0.56
C GLU A 25 -1.64 -11.97 0.66
N TYR A 26 -2.04 -10.81 0.18
CA TYR A 26 -3.45 -10.44 0.09
C TYR A 26 -4.01 -10.80 -1.27
N SER A 27 -5.19 -11.41 -1.29
CA SER A 27 -6.01 -11.64 -2.47
C SER A 27 -7.23 -10.73 -2.40
N ILE A 28 -7.39 -9.87 -3.40
CA ILE A 28 -8.45 -8.86 -3.42
C ILE A 28 -9.34 -9.06 -4.64
N LYS A 29 -10.65 -8.93 -4.44
CA LYS A 29 -11.63 -8.84 -5.51
C LYS A 29 -12.44 -7.57 -5.35
N LEU A 30 -12.42 -6.72 -6.37
CA LEU A 30 -13.17 -5.47 -6.45
C LEU A 30 -14.37 -5.65 -7.35
N PHE A 31 -15.53 -5.11 -6.92
CA PHE A 31 -16.74 -4.99 -7.72
C PHE A 31 -16.91 -3.53 -8.11
N ILE A 32 -16.82 -3.25 -9.39
CA ILE A 32 -16.59 -1.92 -9.94
C ILE A 32 -17.75 -1.52 -10.85
N THR A 33 -18.22 -0.29 -10.69
CA THR A 33 -19.20 0.33 -11.60
C THR A 33 -18.61 1.62 -12.18
N PRO A 34 -18.37 1.68 -13.49
CA PRO A 34 -18.00 2.92 -14.16
C PRO A 34 -19.25 3.81 -14.36
N TYR A 35 -19.07 5.10 -14.15
CA TYR A 35 -20.11 6.10 -14.44
C TYR A 35 -19.86 6.83 -15.75
N THR A 36 -18.61 6.84 -16.23
CA THR A 36 -18.28 7.38 -17.54
C THR A 36 -18.44 6.33 -18.65
N ALA A 37 -18.97 6.73 -19.81
CA ALA A 37 -19.01 5.90 -20.99
C ALA A 37 -17.71 5.97 -21.82
N ASN A 38 -16.79 6.87 -21.46
CA ASN A 38 -15.54 7.06 -22.16
C ASN A 38 -14.54 5.95 -21.78
N LEU A 39 -14.25 5.06 -22.71
CA LEU A 39 -13.33 3.93 -22.50
C LEU A 39 -11.91 4.36 -22.13
N LYS A 40 -11.44 5.49 -22.65
CA LYS A 40 -10.10 6.00 -22.32
C LYS A 40 -10.02 6.40 -20.84
N GLU A 41 -11.03 7.10 -20.34
CA GLU A 41 -11.14 7.44 -18.92
C GLU A 41 -11.27 6.21 -18.05
N GLN A 42 -12.09 5.22 -18.45
CA GLN A 42 -12.20 3.95 -17.72
C GLN A 42 -10.84 3.25 -17.59
N THR A 43 -10.06 3.23 -18.68
CA THR A 43 -8.71 2.62 -18.69
C THR A 43 -7.78 3.37 -17.74
N GLU A 44 -7.78 4.70 -17.76
CA GLU A 44 -6.95 5.53 -16.89
C GLU A 44 -7.25 5.26 -15.40
N TYR A 45 -8.53 5.26 -15.02
CA TYR A 45 -8.91 4.96 -13.64
C TYR A 45 -8.61 3.51 -13.24
N PHE A 46 -8.74 2.58 -14.17
CA PHE A 46 -8.35 1.20 -13.91
C PHE A 46 -6.83 1.04 -13.71
N ASP A 47 -6.03 1.78 -14.46
CA ASP A 47 -4.57 1.82 -14.28
C ASP A 47 -4.17 2.44 -12.92
N ARG A 48 -4.96 3.38 -12.38
CA ARG A 48 -4.79 3.87 -11.00
C ARG A 48 -4.98 2.75 -9.98
N LEU A 49 -6.03 1.91 -10.14
CA LEU A 49 -6.24 0.76 -9.26
C LEU A 49 -5.11 -0.26 -9.33
N LYS A 50 -4.62 -0.56 -10.54
CA LYS A 50 -3.46 -1.43 -10.71
C LYS A 50 -2.24 -0.86 -10.01
N ASN A 51 -1.93 0.42 -10.24
CA ASN A 51 -0.80 1.08 -9.60
C ASN A 51 -0.94 1.03 -8.06
N LEU A 52 -2.14 1.25 -7.52
CA LEU A 52 -2.38 1.18 -6.09
C LEU A 52 -1.99 -0.19 -5.52
N PHE A 53 -2.54 -1.27 -6.06
CA PHE A 53 -2.35 -2.59 -5.46
C PHE A 53 -1.02 -3.25 -5.84
N GLU A 54 -0.57 -3.07 -7.09
CA GLU A 54 0.60 -3.76 -7.62
C GLU A 54 1.91 -3.00 -7.37
N MET A 55 1.84 -1.67 -7.12
CA MET A 55 3.02 -0.84 -6.92
C MET A 55 3.05 -0.15 -5.54
N VAL A 56 1.92 0.39 -5.07
CA VAL A 56 1.88 1.15 -3.82
C VAL A 56 1.80 0.22 -2.62
N PHE A 57 0.89 -0.74 -2.62
CA PHE A 57 0.74 -1.71 -1.53
C PHE A 57 1.76 -2.86 -1.59
N ALA A 58 2.16 -3.26 -2.80
CA ALA A 58 3.09 -4.37 -2.97
C ALA A 58 4.48 -4.07 -2.39
N ASN A 59 5.11 -5.10 -1.81
CA ASN A 59 6.47 -5.05 -1.28
C ASN A 59 6.69 -3.95 -0.23
N THR A 60 5.72 -3.75 0.64
CA THR A 60 5.74 -2.79 1.74
C THR A 60 5.71 -3.50 3.08
N ILE A 61 6.01 -2.75 4.14
CA ILE A 61 5.76 -3.17 5.52
C ILE A 61 4.49 -2.47 5.99
N THR A 62 3.45 -3.24 6.28
CA THR A 62 2.18 -2.72 6.77
C THR A 62 2.15 -2.85 8.29
N THR A 63 1.87 -1.76 8.96
CA THR A 63 1.94 -1.66 10.42
C THR A 63 0.93 -0.65 10.96
N TRP A 64 0.82 -0.52 12.26
CA TRP A 64 0.11 0.56 12.89
C TRP A 64 1.08 1.42 13.74
N ARG A 65 0.67 2.67 14.00
CA ARG A 65 1.55 3.68 14.61
C ARG A 65 2.11 3.26 15.96
N ASP A 66 1.32 2.60 16.79
CA ASP A 66 1.67 2.32 18.16
C ASP A 66 2.40 0.97 18.35
N ASP A 67 2.73 0.28 17.24
CA ASP A 67 3.52 -0.94 17.30
C ASP A 67 4.98 -0.63 17.68
N PRO A 68 5.53 -1.26 18.75
CA PRO A 68 6.89 -0.98 19.21
C PRO A 68 7.97 -1.23 18.16
N LEU A 69 7.80 -2.27 17.34
CA LEU A 69 8.77 -2.64 16.30
C LEU A 69 8.79 -1.62 15.17
N TYR A 70 7.63 -0.99 14.86
CA TYR A 70 7.55 0.04 13.83
C TYR A 70 8.52 1.19 14.10
N HIS A 71 8.55 1.70 15.33
CA HIS A 71 9.42 2.83 15.68
C HIS A 71 10.91 2.49 15.57
N ILE A 72 11.28 1.23 15.78
CA ILE A 72 12.65 0.75 15.63
C ILE A 72 13.02 0.67 14.16
N LEU A 73 12.19 -0.03 13.37
CA LEU A 73 12.46 -0.26 11.94
C LEU A 73 12.44 1.02 11.13
N GLN A 74 11.55 1.97 11.45
CA GLN A 74 11.46 3.24 10.75
C GLN A 74 12.74 4.08 10.83
N LYS A 75 13.49 3.98 11.93
CA LYS A 75 14.76 4.69 12.12
C LYS A 75 15.92 4.04 11.36
N SER A 76 15.84 2.73 11.13
CA SER A 76 16.96 1.92 10.66
C SER A 76 16.85 1.47 9.22
N SER A 77 15.69 1.63 8.57
CA SER A 77 15.48 1.04 7.25
C SER A 77 15.00 2.06 6.20
N SER A 78 15.37 1.78 4.95
CA SER A 78 14.84 2.45 3.76
C SER A 78 13.54 1.82 3.25
N ASN A 79 12.93 0.92 4.03
CA ASN A 79 11.72 0.23 3.63
C ASN A 79 10.52 1.19 3.52
N ARG A 80 9.64 0.85 2.61
CA ARG A 80 8.36 1.56 2.46
C ARG A 80 7.37 1.01 3.49
N PHE A 81 6.76 1.91 4.24
CA PHE A 81 5.75 1.57 5.24
C PHE A 81 4.37 2.03 4.81
N ILE A 82 3.37 1.20 5.13
CA ILE A 82 1.96 1.58 5.13
C ILE A 82 1.52 1.63 6.58
N GLU A 83 1.29 2.85 7.06
CA GLU A 83 0.83 3.08 8.42
C GLU A 83 -0.69 3.02 8.48
N LEU A 84 -1.24 2.13 9.31
CA LEU A 84 -2.67 1.96 9.51
C LEU A 84 -3.12 2.58 10.83
N PRO A 85 -4.42 2.91 10.98
CA PRO A 85 -4.97 3.45 12.22
C PRO A 85 -5.05 2.42 13.34
N LYS A 86 -4.96 1.13 13.00
CA LYS A 86 -5.06 -0.03 13.90
C LYS A 86 -4.16 -1.15 13.41
N PRO A 87 -3.91 -2.20 14.21
CA PRO A 87 -3.15 -3.37 13.78
C PRO A 87 -3.64 -3.91 12.43
N PRO A 88 -2.73 -4.37 11.58
CA PRO A 88 -3.00 -4.72 10.17
C PRO A 88 -3.76 -6.06 10.02
N TYR A 89 -4.82 -6.23 10.78
CA TYR A 89 -5.75 -7.35 10.59
C TYR A 89 -6.50 -7.19 9.26
N ASP A 90 -6.92 -8.30 8.69
CA ASP A 90 -7.57 -8.33 7.37
C ASP A 90 -8.79 -7.42 7.28
N GLN A 91 -9.56 -7.27 8.35
CA GLN A 91 -10.71 -6.35 8.43
C GLN A 91 -10.28 -4.89 8.21
N ILE A 92 -9.21 -4.47 8.86
CA ILE A 92 -8.66 -3.11 8.75
C ILE A 92 -8.08 -2.89 7.36
N MET A 93 -7.33 -3.88 6.85
CA MET A 93 -6.78 -3.83 5.50
C MET A 93 -7.89 -3.75 4.45
N ALA A 94 -8.96 -4.53 4.57
CA ALA A 94 -10.10 -4.49 3.65
C ALA A 94 -10.76 -3.10 3.64
N ALA A 95 -11.00 -2.51 4.82
CA ALA A 95 -11.60 -1.19 4.95
C ALA A 95 -10.69 -0.09 4.37
N VAL A 96 -9.40 -0.11 4.67
CA VAL A 96 -8.41 0.85 4.12
C VAL A 96 -8.29 0.71 2.62
N CYS A 97 -8.19 -0.51 2.09
CA CYS A 97 -8.14 -0.76 0.65
C CYS A 97 -9.39 -0.25 -0.06
N PHE A 98 -10.58 -0.45 0.53
CA PHE A 98 -11.85 0.03 -0.01
C PHE A 98 -11.90 1.56 -0.06
N CYS A 99 -11.57 2.23 1.04
CA CYS A 99 -11.56 3.69 1.12
C CYS A 99 -10.54 4.28 0.12
N LYS A 100 -9.31 3.76 0.12
CA LYS A 100 -8.24 4.27 -0.75
C LYS A 100 -8.56 4.04 -2.24
N ALA A 101 -9.08 2.87 -2.59
CA ALA A 101 -9.50 2.60 -3.97
C ALA A 101 -10.53 3.64 -4.45
N ASN A 102 -11.56 3.94 -3.63
CA ASN A 102 -12.57 4.94 -3.99
C ASN A 102 -11.99 6.36 -4.02
N ALA A 103 -11.09 6.72 -3.10
CA ALA A 103 -10.48 8.05 -3.07
C ALA A 103 -9.70 8.36 -4.35
N ILE A 104 -8.92 7.40 -4.89
CA ILE A 104 -8.12 7.62 -6.10
C ILE A 104 -8.94 7.60 -7.39
N LEU A 105 -10.18 7.14 -7.34
CA LEU A 105 -11.07 7.04 -8.52
C LEU A 105 -11.91 8.29 -8.78
N ASP A 106 -11.88 9.27 -7.88
CA ASP A 106 -12.54 10.59 -8.04
C ASP A 106 -14.03 10.51 -8.47
N SER A 107 -14.74 9.49 -8.00
CA SER A 107 -16.17 9.24 -8.31
C SER A 107 -16.52 8.95 -9.78
N ASN A 108 -15.55 8.92 -10.70
CA ASN A 108 -15.81 8.56 -12.11
C ASN A 108 -16.00 7.06 -12.31
N ILE A 109 -15.37 6.28 -11.44
CA ILE A 109 -15.56 4.85 -11.25
C ILE A 109 -15.71 4.61 -9.76
N THR A 110 -16.59 3.71 -9.37
CA THR A 110 -16.79 3.38 -7.97
C THR A 110 -16.56 1.90 -7.71
N VAL A 111 -15.81 1.62 -6.65
CA VAL A 111 -15.75 0.29 -6.06
C VAL A 111 -16.93 0.16 -5.11
N ASN A 112 -17.94 -0.62 -5.49
CA ASN A 112 -19.16 -0.81 -4.68
C ASN A 112 -18.91 -1.78 -3.51
N LYS A 113 -18.04 -2.75 -3.74
CA LYS A 113 -17.71 -3.80 -2.79
C LYS A 113 -16.26 -4.25 -3.00
N LEU A 114 -15.59 -4.57 -1.92
CA LEU A 114 -14.28 -5.21 -1.90
C LEU A 114 -14.35 -6.48 -1.07
N GLU A 115 -13.78 -7.57 -1.57
CA GLU A 115 -13.54 -8.80 -0.84
C GLU A 115 -12.02 -8.98 -0.69
N LEU A 116 -11.57 -9.26 0.53
CA LEU A 116 -10.15 -9.47 0.86
C LEU A 116 -9.99 -10.72 1.68
N SER A 117 -9.00 -11.51 1.32
CA SER A 117 -8.47 -12.61 2.14
C SER A 117 -6.95 -12.59 2.11
N SER A 118 -6.31 -13.21 3.08
CA SER A 118 -4.85 -13.26 3.16
C SER A 118 -4.34 -14.63 3.62
N TRP A 119 -3.03 -14.85 3.51
CA TRP A 119 -2.39 -16.05 4.01
C TRP A 119 -2.50 -16.16 5.54
N GLN A 120 -2.45 -15.04 6.24
CA GLN A 120 -2.55 -14.99 7.71
C GLN A 120 -4.01 -15.04 8.20
N GLY A 121 -4.98 -14.97 7.31
CA GLY A 121 -6.41 -14.88 7.63
C GLY A 121 -7.14 -16.22 7.70
N ASP A 122 -6.45 -17.37 7.76
CA ASP A 122 -7.02 -18.72 7.93
C ASP A 122 -8.15 -19.06 6.94
N GLY A 123 -8.08 -18.53 5.71
CA GLY A 123 -9.09 -18.74 4.67
C GLY A 123 -10.35 -17.87 4.83
N ILE A 124 -10.39 -16.97 5.81
CA ILE A 124 -11.50 -16.04 5.99
C ILE A 124 -11.45 -14.97 4.89
N THR A 125 -12.61 -14.62 4.36
CA THR A 125 -12.76 -13.52 3.41
C THR A 125 -13.61 -12.42 4.04
N TYR A 126 -13.04 -11.24 4.16
CA TYR A 126 -13.74 -10.04 4.62
C TYR A 126 -14.34 -9.32 3.43
N SER A 127 -15.57 -8.84 3.61
CA SER A 127 -16.32 -8.13 2.58
C SER A 127 -16.67 -6.75 3.09
N VAL A 128 -16.27 -5.72 2.35
CA VAL A 128 -16.51 -4.31 2.71
C VAL A 128 -17.22 -3.60 1.57
N ASP A 129 -18.25 -2.84 1.91
CA ASP A 129 -18.98 -1.93 1.05
C ASP A 129 -19.21 -0.59 1.78
N LYS A 130 -19.93 0.34 1.15
CA LYS A 130 -20.19 1.67 1.73
C LYS A 130 -20.97 1.67 3.05
N ASP A 131 -21.73 0.60 3.33
CA ASP A 131 -22.59 0.48 4.51
C ASP A 131 -21.92 -0.39 5.60
N SER A 132 -20.71 -0.84 5.35
CA SER A 132 -19.98 -1.73 6.26
C SER A 132 -19.57 -1.02 7.55
N LYS A 133 -19.80 -1.68 8.68
CA LYS A 133 -19.42 -1.16 10.01
C LYS A 133 -17.91 -1.07 10.20
N GLU A 134 -17.15 -1.83 9.45
CA GLU A 134 -15.69 -1.83 9.44
C GLU A 134 -15.11 -0.46 9.08
N LEU A 135 -15.82 0.35 8.29
CA LEU A 135 -15.42 1.72 7.97
C LEU A 135 -15.37 2.62 9.21
N ILE A 136 -16.20 2.34 10.21
CA ILE A 136 -16.20 3.06 11.49
C ILE A 136 -14.91 2.78 12.26
N LEU A 137 -14.27 1.62 12.04
CA LEU A 137 -13.02 1.28 12.70
C LEU A 137 -11.84 2.16 12.26
N LEU A 138 -11.96 2.82 11.10
CA LEU A 138 -10.96 3.74 10.58
C LEU A 138 -11.09 5.14 11.19
N ASP A 139 -12.27 5.48 11.71
CA ASP A 139 -12.53 6.75 12.41
C ASP A 139 -12.02 6.65 13.85
N THR A 140 -10.71 6.61 14.01
CA THR A 140 -10.07 6.62 15.31
C THR A 140 -9.68 8.04 15.68
N PRO A 141 -10.31 8.63 16.73
CA PRO A 141 -9.88 9.91 17.22
C PRO A 141 -8.40 9.86 17.60
N ASN A 142 -7.63 10.82 17.11
CA ASN A 142 -6.20 11.00 17.41
C ASN A 142 -5.23 9.95 16.81
N TRP A 143 -5.60 9.19 15.78
CA TRP A 143 -4.64 8.28 15.15
C TRP A 143 -3.48 9.04 14.48
N PHE A 144 -3.70 10.25 14.02
CA PHE A 144 -2.66 11.15 13.53
C PHE A 144 -2.43 12.32 14.50
N SER A 145 -1.27 12.93 14.44
CA SER A 145 -0.88 14.04 15.30
C SER A 145 -1.84 15.22 15.15
N LYS A 146 -2.18 15.93 16.25
CA LYS A 146 -2.96 17.18 16.24
C LYS A 146 -2.46 18.21 15.23
N LYS A 147 -1.19 18.17 14.85
CA LYS A 147 -0.59 19.01 13.83
C LYS A 147 -1.26 18.85 12.46
N TYR A 148 -1.91 17.73 12.21
CA TYR A 148 -2.54 17.39 10.93
C TYR A 148 -4.05 17.25 11.00
N GLU A 149 -4.71 17.74 12.05
CA GLU A 149 -6.17 17.71 12.21
C GLU A 149 -6.94 18.34 11.04
N SER A 150 -6.26 19.13 10.20
CA SER A 150 -6.84 19.75 9.01
C SER A 150 -6.73 18.93 7.72
N PHE A 151 -6.10 17.76 7.77
CA PHE A 151 -5.90 16.91 6.60
C PHE A 151 -6.62 15.58 6.76
N ASP A 152 -7.27 15.14 5.68
CA ASP A 152 -7.84 13.80 5.63
C ASP A 152 -6.72 12.76 5.73
N PRO A 153 -6.95 11.63 6.42
CA PRO A 153 -6.04 10.50 6.42
C PRO A 153 -5.68 10.05 5.01
N TRP A 154 -4.50 9.50 4.83
CA TRP A 154 -4.00 9.15 3.50
C TRP A 154 -4.95 8.23 2.70
N TRP A 155 -5.72 7.35 3.35
CA TRP A 155 -6.68 6.46 2.67
C TRP A 155 -7.94 7.16 2.18
N LEU A 156 -8.24 8.37 2.63
CA LEU A 156 -9.36 9.20 2.14
C LEU A 156 -8.92 10.23 1.09
N ARG A 157 -7.62 10.33 0.81
CA ARG A 157 -7.09 11.30 -0.17
C ARG A 157 -6.90 10.68 -1.55
N ALA A 158 -7.09 11.48 -2.59
CA ALA A 158 -6.90 11.10 -3.98
C ALA A 158 -5.42 11.00 -4.43
N ASP A 159 -4.46 11.33 -3.56
CA ASP A 159 -3.03 11.24 -3.84
C ASP A 159 -2.47 9.80 -3.66
N THR A 160 -1.20 9.59 -4.03
CA THR A 160 -0.52 8.30 -3.87
C THR A 160 0.16 8.11 -2.53
N ALA A 161 0.11 9.09 -1.62
CA ALA A 161 0.71 8.96 -0.31
C ALA A 161 0.11 7.77 0.45
N THR A 162 0.94 7.06 1.18
CA THR A 162 0.53 5.89 1.96
C THR A 162 0.53 6.14 3.45
N TYR A 163 1.07 7.27 3.90
CA TYR A 163 0.99 7.69 5.30
C TYR A 163 1.23 9.20 5.45
N ASP A 164 0.79 9.75 6.58
CA ASP A 164 0.74 11.20 6.78
C ASP A 164 2.08 11.83 7.19
N ARG A 165 3.09 11.03 7.53
CA ARG A 165 4.42 11.53 7.92
C ARG A 165 5.20 12.19 6.78
N GLU A 166 4.87 11.90 5.54
CA GLU A 166 5.46 12.63 4.42
C GLU A 166 5.11 14.11 4.45
N LEU A 167 3.95 14.45 5.03
CA LEU A 167 3.54 15.83 5.29
C LEU A 167 4.46 16.54 6.29
N ASP A 168 5.00 15.81 7.27
CA ASP A 168 5.94 16.35 8.26
C ASP A 168 7.26 16.79 7.65
N LYS A 169 7.68 16.13 6.60
CA LYS A 169 8.96 16.39 5.93
C LYS A 169 8.89 17.51 4.89
N GLY A 170 7.71 18.12 4.70
CA GLY A 170 7.51 19.12 3.64
C GLY A 170 7.65 18.54 2.23
N ILE A 171 7.62 17.23 2.08
CA ILE A 171 7.78 16.54 0.79
C ILE A 171 6.46 16.58 0.00
N TYR A 172 5.34 16.72 0.71
CA TYR A 172 4.02 16.79 0.11
C TYR A 172 3.72 18.23 -0.33
N THR A 173 3.75 18.49 -1.62
CA THR A 173 3.54 19.82 -2.20
C THR A 173 2.26 19.91 -3.03
N GLY A 174 1.18 19.21 -2.71
CA GLY A 174 -0.08 19.42 -3.38
C GLY A 174 -0.79 18.18 -3.88
N HIS A 175 -1.95 18.39 -4.50
CA HIS A 175 -2.75 17.32 -5.08
C HIS A 175 -1.96 16.60 -6.17
N PHE A 176 -1.80 15.29 -6.00
CA PHE A 176 -1.20 14.45 -7.01
C PHE A 176 -2.14 14.36 -8.21
N SER A 177 -1.75 14.94 -9.33
CA SER A 177 -2.50 14.79 -10.58
C SER A 177 -2.06 13.53 -11.29
N TRP A 178 -2.93 12.56 -11.42
CA TRP A 178 -2.69 11.34 -12.19
C TRP A 178 -2.47 11.59 -13.68
N ASN A 179 -2.88 12.75 -14.18
CA ASN A 179 -2.62 13.19 -15.55
C ASN A 179 -1.19 13.67 -15.76
N ASN A 180 -0.52 14.07 -14.70
CA ASN A 180 0.90 14.25 -14.72
C ASN A 180 1.51 12.85 -14.56
N LYS A 181 2.21 12.35 -15.59
CA LYS A 181 3.04 11.15 -15.47
C LYS A 181 3.75 11.26 -14.13
N ILE A 182 3.59 10.24 -13.26
CA ILE A 182 4.28 10.17 -11.99
C ILE A 182 5.69 10.65 -12.26
N PRO A 183 6.18 11.75 -11.66
CA PRO A 183 7.57 12.07 -11.78
C PRO A 183 8.27 10.89 -11.12
N VAL A 184 8.81 10.01 -11.93
CA VAL A 184 9.77 9.02 -11.42
C VAL A 184 10.86 9.91 -10.87
N ASP A 185 10.90 10.02 -9.55
CA ASP A 185 11.88 10.84 -8.88
C ASP A 185 13.23 10.21 -9.21
N LYS A 186 13.90 10.77 -10.23
CA LYS A 186 15.22 10.32 -10.67
C LYS A 186 16.25 10.35 -9.54
N LYS A 187 15.91 10.95 -8.39
CA LYS A 187 16.72 10.90 -7.18
C LYS A 187 16.64 9.57 -6.43
N HIS A 188 15.65 8.71 -6.72
CA HIS A 188 15.59 7.34 -6.21
C HIS A 188 16.05 6.30 -7.25
N GLU A 189 16.67 6.71 -8.35
CA GLU A 189 17.72 5.90 -8.92
C GLU A 189 18.90 5.90 -7.92
N THR A 190 18.66 5.40 -6.73
CA THR A 190 19.73 4.76 -5.97
C THR A 190 20.20 3.68 -6.90
N HIS A 191 21.32 3.97 -7.55
CA HIS A 191 22.11 2.98 -8.21
C HIS A 191 22.14 1.77 -7.28
N ALA A 192 21.35 0.76 -7.59
CA ALA A 192 21.62 -0.55 -7.08
C ALA A 192 23.04 -0.80 -7.52
N LYS A 193 24.01 -0.62 -6.61
CA LYS A 193 25.37 -1.03 -6.83
C LYS A 193 25.24 -2.51 -7.06
N ILE A 194 25.25 -2.90 -8.32
CA ILE A 194 25.46 -4.29 -8.70
C ILE A 194 26.85 -4.57 -8.16
N PHE A 195 26.92 -5.20 -6.99
CA PHE A 195 28.13 -5.78 -6.51
C PHE A 195 28.40 -6.95 -7.45
N GLU A 196 29.24 -6.74 -8.46
CA GLU A 196 29.82 -7.84 -9.20
C GLU A 196 30.55 -8.69 -8.19
N PHE A 197 29.96 -9.82 -7.84
CA PHE A 197 30.58 -10.83 -7.02
C PHE A 197 31.64 -11.52 -7.89
N ASN A 198 32.86 -11.01 -7.81
CA ASN A 198 34.05 -11.68 -8.37
C ASN A 198 34.57 -12.67 -7.32
N PRO A 199 34.22 -13.95 -7.40
CA PRO A 199 34.79 -14.95 -6.51
C PRO A 199 36.28 -15.07 -6.84
N LYS A 200 37.15 -14.59 -5.95
CA LYS A 200 38.58 -14.97 -6.01
C LYS A 200 38.63 -16.46 -5.66
N VAL A 201 38.93 -17.28 -6.65
CA VAL A 201 39.30 -18.67 -6.44
C VAL A 201 40.59 -18.64 -5.66
N LEU A 202 40.54 -18.99 -4.38
CA LEU A 202 41.76 -19.27 -3.58
C LEU A 202 42.27 -20.64 -4.03
N ASP A 203 43.27 -20.66 -4.86
CA ASP A 203 44.03 -21.88 -5.17
C ASP A 203 44.58 -22.46 -3.87
N GLY A 204 43.99 -23.57 -3.49
CA GLY A 204 44.46 -24.34 -2.34
C GLY A 204 45.92 -24.79 -2.58
N GLY A 205 46.84 -24.12 -1.89
CA GLY A 205 48.26 -24.44 -1.95
C GLY A 205 48.49 -25.92 -1.66
N LYS A 206 48.99 -26.65 -2.64
CA LYS A 206 49.53 -27.99 -2.44
C LYS A 206 50.80 -27.86 -1.57
N ASN A 207 50.71 -28.26 -0.33
CA ASN A 207 51.89 -28.53 0.49
C ASN A 207 52.73 -29.63 -0.20
N LYS A 208 53.83 -29.23 -0.79
CA LYS A 208 54.93 -30.17 -1.09
C LYS A 208 55.84 -30.22 0.11
N ASN A 209 55.62 -31.19 0.97
CA ASN A 209 56.68 -31.63 1.89
C ASN A 209 57.66 -32.49 1.11
N LYS A 210 58.93 -32.09 1.16
CA LYS A 210 60.10 -32.94 1.18
C LYS A 210 60.98 -32.50 2.34
#